data_1f3cfa5d333685d99f47a4a9ba386284
#
_entry.id   1f3cfa5d333685d99f47a4a9ba386284
#
_cell.length_a   1.000
_cell.length_b   1.000
_cell.length_c   1.000
_cell.angle_alpha   90.00
_cell.angle_beta   90.00
_cell.angle_gamma   90.00
#
_symmetry.space_group_name_H-M   'P 1'
#
loop_
_entity.id
_entity.type
_entity.pdbx_description
1 polymer ?
#
loop_
_entity_poly.entity_id
_entity_poly.type
_entity_poly.pdbx_seq_one_letter_code
_entity_poly.pdbx_strand_id
1 'polypeptide(L)'
;CALPIYRHSTGESILSEEDKIQVKADTFGVASALDSCAAIALTPDSFLLGECETHFGAIKADILTQLACPEGFKYPNKIAIAPGDTMELNPVVDSVCLFLYYNTWYGDGNSPIGINVYEIDRQGLLANERYASNLQLSDYCSLDKSTCATTYSSIVVPSAPTDSSYSTELEKHIPMIRIKLSDDFAKRFFTIKDFSTQDIFNEQFKGLYICTDFGASNVLYVKDIAMTVYYHFTMLRPTTTDSIIYDTKSFYA
;
A
#
# COMPACT_ATOMS: atom_id res chain seq x y z
N CYS A 1 7.67 -41.07 23.07
CA CYS A 1 8.47 -41.31 24.30
C CYS A 1 7.59 -40.96 25.49
N ALA A 2 7.12 -41.99 26.23
CA ALA A 2 6.41 -41.75 27.47
C ALA A 2 7.47 -41.52 28.57
N LEU A 3 7.41 -40.42 29.26
CA LEU A 3 8.19 -40.16 30.44
C LEU A 3 7.66 -41.03 31.61
N PRO A 4 8.51 -41.70 32.36
CA PRO A 4 8.05 -42.47 33.50
C PRO A 4 7.57 -41.52 34.60
N ILE A 5 6.32 -41.69 34.99
CA ILE A 5 5.74 -40.99 36.14
C ILE A 5 6.25 -41.68 37.39
N TYR A 6 7.16 -41.04 38.12
CA TYR A 6 7.55 -41.49 39.44
C TYR A 6 6.37 -41.34 40.42
N ARG A 7 5.82 -42.47 40.89
CA ARG A 7 4.88 -42.44 42.02
C ARG A 7 5.71 -42.33 43.32
N HIS A 8 5.62 -41.22 43.98
CA HIS A 8 6.01 -41.08 45.38
C HIS A 8 4.89 -41.64 46.25
N SER A 9 5.12 -42.80 46.82
CA SER A 9 4.18 -43.47 47.72
C SER A 9 4.19 -42.98 49.18
N THR A 10 4.90 -41.89 49.45
CA THR A 10 5.03 -41.36 50.81
C THR A 10 3.81 -40.46 51.11
N GLY A 11 2.89 -40.96 51.93
CA GLY A 11 1.71 -40.18 52.37
C GLY A 11 0.36 -40.67 51.86
N GLU A 12 0.31 -41.68 50.97
CA GLU A 12 -0.96 -42.21 50.44
C GLU A 12 -1.87 -42.81 51.54
N SER A 13 -1.31 -43.25 52.68
CA SER A 13 -2.08 -43.82 53.77
C SER A 13 -2.69 -42.79 54.74
N ILE A 14 -2.46 -41.50 54.52
CA ILE A 14 -2.93 -40.40 55.38
C ILE A 14 -4.07 -39.64 54.73
N LEU A 15 -4.28 -39.80 53.42
CA LEU A 15 -5.35 -39.14 52.68
C LEU A 15 -6.61 -40.03 52.68
N SER A 16 -7.75 -39.41 52.92
CA SER A 16 -9.03 -40.07 52.72
C SER A 16 -9.22 -40.42 51.22
N GLU A 17 -10.01 -41.46 50.94
CA GLU A 17 -10.28 -41.85 49.53
C GLU A 17 -10.88 -40.70 48.72
N GLU A 18 -11.60 -39.75 49.39
CA GLU A 18 -12.19 -38.59 48.77
C GLU A 18 -11.19 -37.50 48.40
N ASP A 19 -10.02 -37.47 49.10
CA ASP A 19 -8.96 -36.52 48.86
C ASP A 19 -7.86 -36.99 47.86
N LYS A 20 -8.01 -38.23 47.35
CA LYS A 20 -7.07 -38.81 46.40
C LYS A 20 -7.29 -38.19 45.02
N ILE A 21 -6.24 -37.50 44.51
CA ILE A 21 -6.25 -36.99 43.15
C ILE A 21 -6.26 -38.16 42.17
N GLN A 22 -7.34 -38.35 41.45
CA GLN A 22 -7.42 -39.34 40.37
C GLN A 22 -7.05 -38.63 39.04
N VAL A 23 -5.91 -39.01 38.45
CA VAL A 23 -5.54 -38.59 37.12
C VAL A 23 -6.07 -39.59 36.11
N LYS A 24 -6.95 -39.16 35.23
CA LYS A 24 -7.39 -39.91 34.05
C LYS A 24 -6.71 -39.36 32.83
N ALA A 25 -6.10 -40.20 32.03
CA ALA A 25 -5.57 -39.83 30.73
C ALA A 25 -6.43 -40.50 29.64
N ASP A 26 -7.03 -39.70 28.79
CA ASP A 26 -7.74 -40.18 27.61
C ASP A 26 -6.97 -39.80 26.36
N THR A 27 -7.00 -40.65 25.36
CA THR A 27 -6.38 -40.39 24.06
C THR A 27 -7.47 -40.22 23.03
N PHE A 28 -7.50 -39.05 22.41
CA PHE A 28 -8.44 -38.76 21.33
C PHE A 28 -7.74 -38.89 19.99
N GLY A 29 -8.36 -39.61 19.06
CA GLY A 29 -7.93 -39.61 17.67
C GLY A 29 -8.33 -38.28 16.99
N VAL A 30 -7.35 -37.57 16.44
CA VAL A 30 -7.59 -36.37 15.65
C VAL A 30 -7.34 -36.71 14.20
N ALA A 31 -8.35 -36.47 13.35
CA ALA A 31 -8.19 -36.51 11.90
C ALA A 31 -8.14 -35.07 11.39
N SER A 32 -7.14 -34.76 10.58
CA SER A 32 -7.04 -33.50 9.87
C SER A 32 -7.24 -33.71 8.38
N ALA A 33 -7.95 -32.82 7.74
CA ALA A 33 -8.11 -32.77 6.29
C ALA A 33 -7.72 -31.38 5.78
N LEU A 34 -7.07 -31.35 4.62
CA LEU A 34 -6.83 -30.11 3.89
C LEU A 34 -7.97 -29.93 2.89
N ASP A 35 -8.62 -28.78 2.97
CA ASP A 35 -9.61 -28.37 1.99
C ASP A 35 -9.06 -27.20 1.18
N SER A 36 -9.36 -27.17 -0.13
CA SER A 36 -8.90 -26.08 -1.01
C SER A 36 -9.91 -24.94 -0.99
N CYS A 37 -9.43 -23.74 -0.70
CA CYS A 37 -10.21 -22.52 -0.81
C CYS A 37 -9.90 -21.84 -2.15
N ALA A 38 -10.90 -21.73 -3.03
CA ALA A 38 -10.73 -21.13 -4.36
C ALA A 38 -10.53 -19.60 -4.30
N ALA A 39 -11.10 -18.95 -3.29
CA ALA A 39 -11.04 -17.51 -3.13
C ALA A 39 -11.25 -17.10 -1.67
N ILE A 40 -10.55 -16.07 -1.25
CA ILE A 40 -10.69 -15.47 0.08
C ILE A 40 -11.22 -14.06 -0.10
N ALA A 41 -12.27 -13.68 0.63
CA ALA A 41 -12.77 -12.31 0.63
C ALA A 41 -11.73 -11.39 1.24
N LEU A 42 -11.43 -10.29 0.54
CA LEU A 42 -10.42 -9.32 0.96
C LEU A 42 -11.09 -8.19 1.75
N THR A 43 -10.64 -8.00 2.99
CA THR A 43 -10.97 -6.82 3.82
C THR A 43 -9.67 -6.37 4.49
N PRO A 44 -8.70 -5.88 3.71
CA PRO A 44 -7.36 -5.65 4.24
C PRO A 44 -7.29 -4.39 5.09
N ASP A 45 -6.71 -4.52 6.29
CA ASP A 45 -6.18 -3.39 7.07
C ASP A 45 -4.82 -2.92 6.52
N SER A 46 -4.19 -3.73 5.67
CA SER A 46 -2.92 -3.46 5.00
C SER A 46 -2.89 -4.20 3.67
N PHE A 47 -2.28 -3.59 2.67
CA PHE A 47 -2.06 -4.22 1.37
C PHE A 47 -0.80 -5.08 1.42
N LEU A 48 -0.82 -6.22 0.76
CA LEU A 48 0.35 -7.07 0.60
C LEU A 48 0.96 -6.85 -0.79
N LEU A 49 2.28 -6.69 -0.85
CA LEU A 49 3.02 -6.54 -2.11
C LEU A 49 4.29 -7.37 -2.06
N GLY A 50 4.41 -8.33 -2.94
CA GLY A 50 5.62 -9.13 -3.02
C GLY A 50 5.38 -10.57 -3.40
N GLU A 51 6.46 -11.32 -3.41
CA GLU A 51 6.47 -12.76 -3.68
C GLU A 51 7.45 -13.45 -2.72
N CYS A 52 7.05 -14.58 -2.16
CA CYS A 52 7.89 -15.35 -1.25
C CYS A 52 7.58 -16.83 -1.35
N GLU A 53 8.63 -17.64 -1.39
CA GLU A 53 8.52 -19.10 -1.26
C GLU A 53 8.54 -19.52 0.21
N THR A 54 7.62 -20.40 0.58
CA THR A 54 7.48 -20.95 1.91
C THR A 54 7.43 -22.48 1.85
N HIS A 55 7.52 -23.14 3.00
CA HIS A 55 7.33 -24.61 3.08
C HIS A 55 5.94 -25.07 2.59
N PHE A 56 4.97 -24.15 2.53
CA PHE A 56 3.59 -24.43 2.11
C PHE A 56 3.33 -24.05 0.65
N GLY A 57 4.35 -23.53 -0.06
CA GLY A 57 4.24 -23.07 -1.44
C GLY A 57 4.63 -21.62 -1.62
N ALA A 58 4.48 -21.12 -2.85
CA ALA A 58 4.74 -19.73 -3.20
C ALA A 58 3.53 -18.85 -2.89
N ILE A 59 3.81 -17.68 -2.32
CA ILE A 59 2.82 -16.62 -2.09
C ILE A 59 3.19 -15.47 -3.04
N LYS A 60 2.23 -14.99 -3.82
CA LYS A 60 2.34 -13.75 -4.60
C LYS A 60 1.18 -12.84 -4.27
N ALA A 61 1.47 -11.58 -4.02
CA ALA A 61 0.48 -10.56 -3.72
C ALA A 61 0.79 -9.28 -4.50
N ASP A 62 -0.21 -8.79 -5.20
CA ASP A 62 -0.19 -7.56 -5.96
C ASP A 62 -1.33 -6.65 -5.47
N ILE A 63 -1.25 -5.36 -5.75
CA ILE A 63 -2.21 -4.37 -5.27
C ILE A 63 -2.99 -3.78 -6.44
N LEU A 64 -4.32 -3.84 -6.35
CA LEU A 64 -5.24 -3.02 -7.14
C LEU A 64 -5.82 -1.95 -6.22
N THR A 65 -5.69 -0.68 -6.58
CA THR A 65 -6.13 0.42 -5.73
C THR A 65 -6.73 1.57 -6.52
N GLN A 66 -7.72 2.22 -5.93
CA GLN A 66 -8.23 3.53 -6.35
C GLN A 66 -7.70 4.60 -5.38
N LEU A 67 -7.68 5.84 -5.86
CA LEU A 67 -7.34 6.99 -5.03
C LEU A 67 -8.59 7.76 -4.66
N ALA A 68 -8.65 8.26 -3.45
CA ALA A 68 -9.71 9.13 -2.98
C ALA A 68 -9.66 10.47 -3.71
N CYS A 69 -10.82 10.92 -4.18
CA CYS A 69 -10.97 12.23 -4.79
C CYS A 69 -10.82 13.33 -3.72
N PRO A 70 -9.92 14.29 -3.90
CA PRO A 70 -9.88 15.47 -3.03
C PRO A 70 -11.00 16.44 -3.42
N GLU A 71 -12.23 16.13 -3.00
CA GLU A 71 -13.43 16.87 -3.41
C GLU A 71 -13.27 18.39 -3.28
N GLY A 72 -13.68 19.08 -4.32
CA GLY A 72 -13.59 20.54 -4.39
C GLY A 72 -12.18 21.09 -4.65
N PHE A 73 -11.16 20.23 -4.80
CA PHE A 73 -9.82 20.67 -5.15
C PHE A 73 -9.80 21.27 -6.56
N LYS A 74 -9.02 22.33 -6.71
CA LYS A 74 -8.71 22.95 -8.01
C LYS A 74 -7.26 23.37 -8.03
N TYR A 75 -6.57 23.03 -9.11
CA TYR A 75 -5.25 23.62 -9.33
C TYR A 75 -5.37 25.13 -9.40
N PRO A 76 -4.42 25.88 -8.81
CA PRO A 76 -4.45 27.33 -8.82
C PRO A 76 -4.35 27.84 -10.26
N ASN A 77 -5.40 28.47 -10.75
CA ASN A 77 -5.47 29.03 -12.11
C ASN A 77 -5.51 30.54 -12.13
N LYS A 78 -5.92 31.18 -11.04
CA LYS A 78 -6.02 32.64 -10.90
C LYS A 78 -5.68 33.08 -9.48
N ILE A 79 -5.06 34.24 -9.36
CA ILE A 79 -4.84 34.93 -8.11
C ILE A 79 -5.33 36.37 -8.18
N ALA A 80 -5.96 36.86 -7.13
CA ALA A 80 -6.31 38.26 -7.01
C ALA A 80 -5.04 39.09 -6.73
N ILE A 81 -4.79 40.12 -7.52
CA ILE A 81 -3.67 41.05 -7.38
C ILE A 81 -4.10 42.42 -6.85
N ALA A 82 -5.36 42.80 -7.07
CA ALA A 82 -5.99 44.01 -6.53
C ALA A 82 -7.51 43.79 -6.46
N PRO A 83 -8.29 44.62 -5.76
CA PRO A 83 -9.75 44.56 -5.78
C PRO A 83 -10.29 44.69 -7.22
N GLY A 84 -10.88 43.60 -7.72
CA GLY A 84 -11.44 43.52 -9.08
C GLY A 84 -10.44 43.10 -10.17
N ASP A 85 -9.18 42.91 -9.85
CA ASP A 85 -8.14 42.48 -10.80
C ASP A 85 -7.57 41.11 -10.45
N THR A 86 -7.42 40.22 -11.44
CA THR A 86 -6.93 38.87 -11.29
C THR A 86 -5.84 38.56 -12.31
N MET A 87 -4.81 37.84 -11.87
CA MET A 87 -3.78 37.33 -12.75
C MET A 87 -3.99 35.84 -12.99
N GLU A 88 -3.85 35.40 -14.22
CA GLU A 88 -3.88 33.99 -14.56
C GLU A 88 -2.56 33.30 -14.17
N LEU A 89 -2.69 32.16 -13.55
CA LEU A 89 -1.59 31.26 -13.24
C LEU A 89 -1.66 30.09 -14.20
N ASN A 90 -0.53 29.74 -14.78
CA ASN A 90 -0.43 28.58 -15.66
C ASN A 90 0.38 27.50 -14.96
N PRO A 91 -0.23 26.66 -14.11
CA PRO A 91 0.49 25.64 -13.40
C PRO A 91 1.01 24.58 -14.36
N VAL A 92 2.25 24.17 -14.13
CA VAL A 92 2.97 23.15 -14.90
C VAL A 92 3.34 22.01 -13.96
N VAL A 93 3.08 20.77 -14.38
CA VAL A 93 3.47 19.59 -13.63
C VAL A 93 4.98 19.37 -13.74
N ASP A 94 5.62 19.12 -12.60
CA ASP A 94 7.03 18.78 -12.52
C ASP A 94 7.25 17.26 -12.50
N SER A 95 6.47 16.60 -11.64
CA SER A 95 6.50 15.14 -11.51
C SER A 95 5.30 14.61 -10.75
N VAL A 96 5.06 13.32 -10.89
CA VAL A 96 4.13 12.58 -10.04
C VAL A 96 4.89 11.43 -9.39
N CYS A 97 4.77 11.30 -8.08
CA CYS A 97 5.40 10.24 -7.32
C CYS A 97 4.36 9.44 -6.54
N LEU A 98 4.50 8.13 -6.59
CA LEU A 98 3.75 7.19 -5.78
C LEU A 98 4.59 6.82 -4.56
N PHE A 99 3.99 6.81 -3.39
CA PHE A 99 4.61 6.45 -2.12
C PHE A 99 3.88 5.25 -1.54
N LEU A 100 4.64 4.20 -1.27
CA LEU A 100 4.16 3.01 -0.59
C LEU A 100 4.75 3.02 0.82
N TYR A 101 3.93 3.35 1.82
CA TYR A 101 4.33 3.32 3.22
C TYR A 101 4.10 1.93 3.78
N TYR A 102 5.14 1.31 4.32
CA TYR A 102 5.04 -0.03 4.92
C TYR A 102 5.52 -0.01 6.36
N ASN A 103 5.01 -0.91 7.17
CA ASN A 103 5.38 -1.01 8.58
C ASN A 103 6.23 -2.24 8.90
N THR A 104 6.11 -3.27 8.08
CA THR A 104 6.84 -4.52 8.26
C THR A 104 6.88 -5.32 6.94
N TRP A 105 7.64 -6.39 6.93
CA TRP A 105 7.71 -7.33 5.82
C TRP A 105 7.87 -8.76 6.34
N TYR A 106 7.58 -9.72 5.49
CA TYR A 106 7.88 -11.13 5.68
C TYR A 106 8.98 -11.54 4.71
N GLY A 107 9.91 -12.41 5.15
CA GLY A 107 11.01 -12.88 4.32
C GLY A 107 12.31 -12.10 4.52
N ASP A 108 13.19 -12.11 3.51
CA ASP A 108 14.50 -11.47 3.58
C ASP A 108 14.41 -9.95 3.37
N GLY A 109 14.56 -9.19 4.44
CA GLY A 109 14.54 -7.72 4.42
C GLY A 109 15.71 -7.05 3.68
N ASN A 110 16.75 -7.77 3.31
CA ASN A 110 17.89 -7.25 2.55
C ASN A 110 17.78 -7.55 1.05
N SER A 111 16.81 -8.37 0.66
CA SER A 111 16.58 -8.71 -0.74
C SER A 111 15.90 -7.55 -1.47
N PRO A 112 16.42 -7.12 -2.62
CA PRO A 112 15.79 -6.07 -3.40
C PRO A 112 14.46 -6.55 -3.99
N ILE A 113 13.52 -5.62 -4.14
CA ILE A 113 12.23 -5.83 -4.77
C ILE A 113 12.10 -4.95 -6.00
N GLY A 114 11.70 -5.52 -7.13
CA GLY A 114 11.35 -4.80 -8.35
C GLY A 114 9.84 -4.56 -8.38
N ILE A 115 9.42 -3.33 -8.65
CA ILE A 115 8.02 -2.93 -8.64
C ILE A 115 7.67 -2.28 -9.96
N ASN A 116 6.59 -2.77 -10.58
CA ASN A 116 5.94 -2.17 -11.74
C ASN A 116 4.61 -1.55 -11.34
N VAL A 117 4.33 -0.39 -11.90
CA VAL A 117 3.06 0.31 -11.71
C VAL A 117 2.37 0.48 -13.06
N TYR A 118 1.13 0.05 -13.15
CA TYR A 118 0.27 0.18 -14.32
C TYR A 118 -0.99 0.98 -13.96
N GLU A 119 -1.54 1.66 -14.92
CA GLU A 119 -2.85 2.28 -14.76
C GLU A 119 -3.96 1.27 -15.06
N ILE A 120 -5.02 1.31 -14.28
CA ILE A 120 -6.24 0.55 -14.54
C ILE A 120 -6.95 1.21 -15.73
N ASP A 121 -7.02 0.49 -16.88
CA ASP A 121 -7.53 1.03 -18.13
C ASP A 121 -8.86 0.41 -18.59
N ARG A 122 -9.33 -0.64 -17.91
CA ARG A 122 -10.55 -1.36 -18.26
C ARG A 122 -11.67 -1.09 -17.24
N GLN A 123 -11.93 -2.03 -16.36
CA GLN A 123 -12.94 -1.89 -15.32
C GLN A 123 -12.34 -1.22 -14.08
N GLY A 124 -13.02 -0.19 -13.55
CA GLY A 124 -12.67 0.41 -12.26
C GLY A 124 -13.14 -0.47 -11.08
N LEU A 125 -12.60 -0.20 -9.90
CA LEU A 125 -13.08 -0.80 -8.67
C LEU A 125 -14.36 -0.06 -8.23
N LEU A 126 -15.34 -0.80 -7.68
CA LEU A 126 -16.59 -0.24 -7.18
C LEU A 126 -16.56 -0.20 -5.65
N ALA A 127 -16.87 0.95 -5.06
CA ALA A 127 -16.74 1.21 -3.63
C ALA A 127 -17.58 0.28 -2.74
N ASN A 128 -18.68 -0.27 -3.26
CA ASN A 128 -19.60 -1.14 -2.51
C ASN A 128 -19.46 -2.63 -2.83
N GLU A 129 -18.51 -3.00 -3.67
CA GLU A 129 -18.25 -4.40 -3.99
C GLU A 129 -17.24 -5.03 -3.03
N ARG A 130 -17.45 -6.31 -2.75
CA ARG A 130 -16.48 -7.13 -2.03
C ARG A 130 -15.65 -7.91 -3.02
N TYR A 131 -14.37 -7.69 -2.98
CA TYR A 131 -13.42 -8.37 -3.84
C TYR A 131 -12.82 -9.59 -3.15
N ALA A 132 -12.43 -10.57 -3.95
CA ALA A 132 -11.79 -11.79 -3.49
C ALA A 132 -10.39 -11.93 -4.08
N SER A 133 -9.57 -12.78 -3.48
CA SER A 133 -8.16 -12.97 -3.85
C SER A 133 -7.91 -13.53 -5.25
N ASN A 134 -8.96 -14.02 -5.92
CA ASN A 134 -8.90 -14.63 -7.25
C ASN A 134 -9.33 -13.69 -8.38
N LEU A 135 -9.20 -12.38 -8.19
CA LEU A 135 -9.49 -11.38 -9.22
C LEU A 135 -8.72 -11.69 -10.52
N GLN A 136 -9.39 -11.55 -11.65
CA GLN A 136 -8.76 -11.68 -12.96
C GLN A 136 -8.21 -10.32 -13.38
N LEU A 137 -6.90 -10.17 -13.35
CA LEU A 137 -6.23 -8.90 -13.68
C LEU A 137 -6.60 -8.40 -15.09
N SER A 138 -6.83 -9.32 -16.04
CA SER A 138 -7.26 -8.99 -17.40
C SER A 138 -8.55 -8.17 -17.48
N ASP A 139 -9.38 -8.19 -16.45
CA ASP A 139 -10.62 -7.42 -16.41
C ASP A 139 -10.38 -5.94 -16.06
N TYR A 140 -9.26 -5.66 -15.41
CA TYR A 140 -8.91 -4.34 -14.89
C TYR A 140 -7.80 -3.64 -15.67
N CYS A 141 -6.76 -4.39 -16.06
CA CYS A 141 -5.55 -3.81 -16.60
C CYS A 141 -5.04 -4.56 -17.83
N SER A 142 -4.57 -3.81 -18.81
CA SER A 142 -3.88 -4.29 -20.00
C SER A 142 -2.38 -4.12 -19.81
N LEU A 143 -1.67 -5.20 -19.51
CA LEU A 143 -0.21 -5.17 -19.29
C LEU A 143 0.60 -4.89 -20.57
N ASP A 144 -0.04 -4.96 -21.74
CA ASP A 144 0.60 -4.66 -23.04
C ASP A 144 0.81 -3.15 -23.27
N LYS A 145 0.11 -2.32 -22.48
CA LYS A 145 0.26 -0.86 -22.53
C LYS A 145 1.37 -0.43 -21.61
N SER A 146 1.97 0.72 -21.93
CA SER A 146 3.10 1.27 -21.21
C SER A 146 2.90 1.27 -19.69
N THR A 147 3.83 0.69 -18.99
CA THR A 147 4.00 0.81 -17.54
C THR A 147 4.06 2.28 -17.16
N CYS A 148 3.33 2.69 -16.12
CA CYS A 148 3.46 4.03 -15.58
C CYS A 148 4.83 4.25 -14.91
N ALA A 149 5.39 3.20 -14.32
CA ALA A 149 6.72 3.21 -13.73
C ALA A 149 7.26 1.80 -13.50
N THR A 150 8.58 1.69 -13.52
CA THR A 150 9.32 0.55 -13.00
C THR A 150 10.38 1.08 -12.05
N THR A 151 10.50 0.50 -10.88
CA THR A 151 11.52 0.87 -9.89
C THR A 151 12.07 -0.34 -9.16
N TYR A 152 13.27 -0.18 -8.62
CA TYR A 152 13.92 -1.18 -7.79
C TYR A 152 14.25 -0.55 -6.44
N SER A 153 13.93 -1.27 -5.39
CA SER A 153 14.20 -0.82 -4.02
C SER A 153 14.75 -1.96 -3.19
N SER A 154 15.70 -1.66 -2.35
CA SER A 154 16.03 -2.55 -1.24
C SER A 154 15.26 -2.12 -0.01
N ILE A 155 14.71 -3.10 0.71
CA ILE A 155 14.04 -2.85 1.98
C ILE A 155 15.11 -2.45 2.98
N VAL A 156 15.05 -1.22 3.44
CA VAL A 156 15.97 -0.71 4.46
C VAL A 156 15.29 -0.81 5.81
N VAL A 157 15.95 -1.44 6.77
CA VAL A 157 15.53 -1.37 8.16
C VAL A 157 15.60 0.08 8.61
N PRO A 158 14.51 0.67 9.09
CA PRO A 158 14.46 2.08 9.45
C PRO A 158 15.38 2.35 10.66
N SER A 159 16.56 2.85 10.42
CA SER A 159 17.55 3.11 11.48
C SER A 159 18.15 4.51 11.47
N ALA A 160 17.88 5.34 10.48
CA ALA A 160 18.55 6.62 10.34
C ALA A 160 17.58 7.81 10.30
N PRO A 161 17.71 8.77 11.21
CA PRO A 161 16.89 9.98 11.22
C PRO A 161 17.19 10.95 10.08
N THR A 162 18.14 10.65 9.21
CA THR A 162 18.52 11.47 8.04
C THR A 162 17.75 11.14 6.78
N ASP A 163 16.88 10.12 6.80
CA ASP A 163 16.04 9.76 5.68
C ASP A 163 14.85 10.71 5.55
N SER A 164 14.46 11.04 4.31
CA SER A 164 13.30 11.87 3.99
C SER A 164 11.95 11.28 4.47
N SER A 165 11.94 10.01 4.87
CA SER A 165 10.81 9.34 5.46
C SER A 165 10.65 9.59 6.97
N TYR A 166 11.57 10.31 7.60
CA TYR A 166 11.49 10.63 9.02
C TYR A 166 10.39 11.66 9.30
N SER A 167 9.47 11.32 10.19
CA SER A 167 8.43 12.21 10.67
C SER A 167 8.84 12.81 12.01
N THR A 168 9.06 14.13 12.02
CA THR A 168 9.40 14.87 13.25
C THR A 168 8.23 14.96 14.23
N GLU A 169 6.99 14.87 13.75
CA GLU A 169 5.80 14.91 14.61
C GLU A 169 5.64 13.65 15.44
N LEU A 170 6.09 12.52 14.90
CA LEU A 170 5.97 11.23 15.57
C LEU A 170 7.29 10.74 16.18
N GLU A 171 8.40 11.47 15.97
CA GLU A 171 9.76 11.02 16.29
C GLU A 171 10.02 9.58 15.82
N LYS A 172 9.41 9.21 14.69
CA LYS A 172 9.37 7.85 14.18
C LYS A 172 9.71 7.83 12.70
N HIS A 173 10.63 6.97 12.36
CA HIS A 173 10.92 6.66 10.97
C HIS A 173 9.79 5.82 10.37
N ILE A 174 9.22 6.29 9.28
CA ILE A 174 8.20 5.57 8.52
C ILE A 174 8.84 5.08 7.22
N PRO A 175 9.10 3.77 7.09
CA PRO A 175 9.66 3.23 5.86
C PRO A 175 8.73 3.48 4.68
N MET A 176 9.31 3.88 3.55
CA MET A 176 8.55 4.08 2.33
C MET A 176 9.35 3.74 1.08
N ILE A 177 8.66 3.31 0.04
CA ILE A 177 9.21 3.21 -1.31
C ILE A 177 8.61 4.35 -2.13
N ARG A 178 9.48 5.21 -2.66
CA ARG A 178 9.10 6.29 -3.56
C ARG A 178 9.30 5.86 -5.00
N ILE A 179 8.25 5.96 -5.80
CA ILE A 179 8.22 5.57 -7.21
C ILE A 179 7.87 6.80 -8.04
N LYS A 180 8.81 7.30 -8.83
CA LYS A 180 8.53 8.38 -9.80
C LYS A 180 7.76 7.78 -10.98
N LEU A 181 6.57 8.25 -11.24
CA LEU A 181 5.78 7.86 -12.40
C LEU A 181 6.31 8.56 -13.67
N SER A 182 6.00 8.01 -14.84
CA SER A 182 6.47 8.54 -16.11
C SER A 182 5.97 9.96 -16.37
N ASP A 183 6.76 10.73 -17.09
CA ASP A 183 6.39 12.12 -17.41
C ASP A 183 5.12 12.18 -18.29
N ASP A 184 4.88 11.17 -19.12
CA ASP A 184 3.65 11.07 -19.92
C ASP A 184 2.43 10.82 -19.04
N PHE A 185 2.55 9.94 -18.04
CA PHE A 185 1.50 9.76 -17.04
C PHE A 185 1.26 11.07 -16.27
N ALA A 186 2.33 11.72 -15.81
CA ALA A 186 2.24 12.96 -15.04
C ALA A 186 1.50 14.06 -15.82
N LYS A 187 1.85 14.28 -17.09
CA LYS A 187 1.20 15.25 -17.95
C LYS A 187 -0.29 14.93 -18.15
N ARG A 188 -0.62 13.68 -18.44
CA ARG A 188 -1.99 13.23 -18.64
C ARG A 188 -2.82 13.35 -17.36
N PHE A 189 -2.32 12.86 -16.22
CA PHE A 189 -2.99 12.99 -14.92
C PHE A 189 -3.24 14.47 -14.56
N PHE A 190 -2.30 15.35 -14.85
CA PHE A 190 -2.43 16.78 -14.58
C PHE A 190 -3.51 17.48 -15.44
N THR A 191 -3.99 16.84 -16.51
CA THR A 191 -5.12 17.36 -17.29
C THR A 191 -6.46 17.18 -16.60
N ILE A 192 -6.56 16.34 -15.58
CA ILE A 192 -7.77 16.17 -14.77
C ILE A 192 -8.02 17.46 -14.01
N LYS A 193 -9.19 18.06 -14.23
CA LYS A 193 -9.57 19.37 -13.65
C LYS A 193 -10.81 19.28 -12.76
N ASP A 194 -11.62 18.25 -12.95
CA ASP A 194 -12.87 18.07 -12.23
C ASP A 194 -12.70 17.06 -11.08
N PHE A 195 -12.66 17.58 -9.88
CA PHE A 195 -12.61 16.85 -8.62
C PHE A 195 -13.88 17.12 -7.80
N SER A 196 -15.03 17.23 -8.45
CA SER A 196 -16.29 17.55 -7.77
C SER A 196 -16.83 16.35 -6.97
N THR A 197 -16.69 15.14 -7.50
CA THR A 197 -17.12 13.90 -6.85
C THR A 197 -16.16 12.77 -7.15
N GLN A 198 -16.20 11.72 -6.31
CA GLN A 198 -15.41 10.49 -6.53
C GLN A 198 -15.76 9.81 -7.87
N ASP A 199 -17.03 9.77 -8.24
CA ASP A 199 -17.47 9.12 -9.48
C ASP A 199 -16.91 9.80 -10.72
N ILE A 200 -16.96 11.14 -10.78
CA ILE A 200 -16.38 11.93 -11.89
C ILE A 200 -14.86 11.74 -11.95
N PHE A 201 -14.21 11.69 -10.79
CA PHE A 201 -12.78 11.42 -10.73
C PHE A 201 -12.44 10.01 -11.24
N ASN A 202 -13.23 9.00 -10.85
CA ASN A 202 -13.06 7.61 -11.28
C ASN A 202 -13.31 7.39 -12.77
N GLU A 203 -14.14 8.19 -13.42
CA GLU A 203 -14.30 8.17 -14.88
C GLU A 203 -13.03 8.60 -15.62
N GLN A 204 -12.27 9.54 -15.04
CA GLN A 204 -11.04 10.07 -15.60
C GLN A 204 -9.80 9.28 -15.20
N PHE A 205 -9.81 8.70 -14.00
CA PHE A 205 -8.72 7.92 -13.44
C PHE A 205 -9.26 6.75 -12.59
N LYS A 206 -9.13 5.55 -13.10
CA LYS A 206 -9.71 4.34 -12.51
C LYS A 206 -8.90 3.72 -11.40
N GLY A 207 -7.63 4.12 -11.25
CA GLY A 207 -6.73 3.60 -10.23
C GLY A 207 -5.43 3.04 -10.78
N LEU A 208 -4.71 2.36 -9.93
CA LEU A 208 -3.40 1.78 -10.21
C LEU A 208 -3.37 0.28 -9.88
N TYR A 209 -2.63 -0.46 -10.69
CA TYR A 209 -2.17 -1.80 -10.40
C TYR A 209 -0.68 -1.77 -10.11
N ILE A 210 -0.30 -2.30 -8.96
CA ILE A 210 1.07 -2.31 -8.46
C ILE A 210 1.45 -3.78 -8.25
N CYS A 211 2.49 -4.24 -8.92
CA CYS A 211 2.95 -5.61 -8.85
C CYS A 211 4.47 -5.69 -8.73
N THR A 212 4.94 -6.86 -8.34
CA THR A 212 6.37 -7.15 -8.33
C THR A 212 6.82 -7.71 -9.66
N ASP A 213 7.99 -7.23 -10.12
CA ASP A 213 8.65 -7.70 -11.33
C ASP A 213 9.61 -8.85 -10.99
N PHE A 214 10.39 -8.67 -9.93
CA PHE A 214 11.24 -9.70 -9.37
C PHE A 214 11.40 -9.52 -7.84
N GLY A 215 12.04 -10.48 -7.18
CA GLY A 215 12.29 -10.42 -5.75
C GLY A 215 11.40 -11.38 -4.97
N ALA A 216 11.42 -12.67 -5.36
CA ALA A 216 10.64 -13.74 -4.73
C ALA A 216 11.14 -14.11 -3.31
N SER A 217 11.53 -13.12 -2.51
CA SER A 217 12.13 -13.35 -1.20
C SER A 217 11.46 -12.59 -0.07
N ASN A 218 10.56 -11.67 -0.39
CA ASN A 218 9.88 -10.88 0.62
C ASN A 218 8.48 -10.41 0.18
N VAL A 219 7.63 -10.15 1.17
CA VAL A 219 6.29 -9.58 1.01
C VAL A 219 6.17 -8.39 1.96
N LEU A 220 5.91 -7.22 1.43
CA LEU A 220 5.70 -5.98 2.18
C LEU A 220 4.27 -5.90 2.72
N TYR A 221 4.14 -5.39 3.94
CA TYR A 221 2.86 -4.98 4.52
C TYR A 221 2.72 -3.46 4.33
N VAL A 222 2.16 -3.08 3.19
CA VAL A 222 1.92 -1.68 2.83
C VAL A 222 0.72 -1.18 3.61
N LYS A 223 0.93 -0.15 4.42
CA LYS A 223 -0.10 0.41 5.30
C LYS A 223 -0.89 1.51 4.62
N ASP A 224 -0.19 2.38 3.90
CA ASP A 224 -0.79 3.53 3.23
C ASP A 224 -0.16 3.69 1.84
N ILE A 225 -0.96 4.14 0.90
CA ILE A 225 -0.54 4.47 -0.46
C ILE A 225 -0.92 5.91 -0.73
N ALA A 226 0.05 6.71 -1.16
CA ALA A 226 -0.19 8.10 -1.52
C ALA A 226 0.45 8.41 -2.88
N MET A 227 -0.28 9.09 -3.74
CA MET A 227 0.23 9.64 -4.99
C MET A 227 0.29 11.16 -4.88
N THR A 228 1.48 11.74 -5.04
CA THR A 228 1.68 13.18 -4.93
C THR A 228 2.07 13.77 -6.27
N VAL A 229 1.33 14.77 -6.68
CA VAL A 229 1.60 15.60 -7.85
C VAL A 229 2.40 16.81 -7.39
N TYR A 230 3.56 17.01 -7.99
CA TYR A 230 4.42 18.16 -7.81
C TYR A 230 4.25 19.08 -9.01
N TYR A 231 3.97 20.35 -8.79
CA TYR A 231 3.77 21.33 -9.84
C TYR A 231 4.27 22.70 -9.40
N HIS A 232 4.50 23.56 -10.36
CA HIS A 232 4.85 24.96 -10.11
C HIS A 232 4.02 25.88 -10.96
N PHE A 233 3.98 27.15 -10.57
CA PHE A 233 3.42 28.23 -11.36
C PHE A 233 4.23 29.52 -11.15
N THR A 234 4.24 30.37 -12.16
CA THR A 234 4.95 31.66 -12.09
C THR A 234 3.98 32.74 -11.64
N MET A 235 4.35 33.45 -10.60
CA MET A 235 3.65 34.62 -10.12
C MET A 235 4.38 35.86 -10.64
N LEU A 236 3.77 36.57 -11.59
CA LEU A 236 4.28 37.83 -12.09
C LEU A 236 3.99 38.94 -11.06
N ARG A 237 4.98 39.73 -10.71
CA ARG A 237 4.85 40.85 -9.78
C ARG A 237 5.14 42.16 -10.51
N PRO A 238 4.21 43.16 -10.51
CA PRO A 238 4.38 44.38 -11.26
C PRO A 238 5.63 45.20 -10.88
N THR A 239 6.17 45.02 -9.67
CA THR A 239 7.22 45.87 -9.13
C THR A 239 8.47 45.10 -8.67
N THR A 240 8.50 43.76 -8.78
CA THR A 240 9.60 42.94 -8.32
C THR A 240 9.83 41.76 -9.30
N THR A 241 10.93 41.03 -9.08
CA THR A 241 11.25 39.86 -9.87
C THR A 241 10.12 38.80 -9.78
N ASP A 242 9.77 38.20 -10.91
CA ASP A 242 8.84 37.07 -10.98
C ASP A 242 9.27 35.96 -10.04
N SER A 243 8.31 35.36 -9.36
CA SER A 243 8.57 34.27 -8.42
C SER A 243 7.98 32.98 -8.94
N ILE A 244 8.79 31.92 -8.94
CA ILE A 244 8.30 30.56 -9.18
C ILE A 244 7.85 29.99 -7.84
N ILE A 245 6.62 29.52 -7.78
CA ILE A 245 6.03 28.91 -6.58
C ILE A 245 5.83 27.42 -6.87
N TYR A 246 6.43 26.59 -6.02
CA TYR A 246 6.27 25.15 -6.05
C TYR A 246 5.20 24.73 -5.06
N ASP A 247 4.34 23.82 -5.47
CA ASP A 247 3.25 23.32 -4.65
C ASP A 247 3.02 21.81 -4.92
N THR A 248 2.27 21.17 -4.05
CA THR A 248 2.00 19.73 -4.15
C THR A 248 0.55 19.41 -3.82
N LYS A 249 0.05 18.32 -4.43
CA LYS A 249 -1.26 17.75 -4.08
C LYS A 249 -1.14 16.23 -3.94
N SER A 250 -1.52 15.72 -2.78
CA SER A 250 -1.53 14.29 -2.48
C SER A 250 -2.93 13.70 -2.61
N PHE A 251 -2.98 12.47 -3.11
CA PHE A 251 -4.14 11.61 -3.26
C PHE A 251 -3.85 10.33 -2.49
N TYR A 252 -4.79 9.84 -1.71
CA TYR A 252 -4.60 8.66 -0.84
C TYR A 252 -5.52 7.53 -1.30
N ALA A 253 -5.05 6.28 -1.08
CA ALA A 253 -5.83 5.08 -1.35
C ALA A 253 -6.58 4.60 -0.10
#